data_a86a5fbc9848c15fab0cbf3769944bb8
#
_entry.id   a86a5fbc9848c15fab0cbf3769944bb8
#
_cell.length_a   1.000
_cell.length_b   1.000
_cell.length_c   1.000
_cell.angle_alpha   90.00
_cell.angle_beta   90.00
_cell.angle_gamma   90.00
#
_symmetry.space_group_name_H-M   'P 1'
#
loop_
_entity.id
_entity.type
_entity.pdbx_description
1 polymer ?
#
loop_
_entity_poly.entity_id
_entity_poly.type
_entity_poly.pdbx_seq_one_letter_code
_entity_poly.pdbx_strand_id
1 'polypeptide(L)'
;SNDTATEWTFKIRKGVEFHDGKTLTADDVIYTMNRHLGADSISNSSALVAMVKEWKKVNDYEVKAILSSPNADLPIALGTFHFKILQEGTTDFSTAIGTGPYKVKEFKPGVRTIGARFDNYWGEGGYLDEIEHFGIGDPVARLNAFLAGDVDAMVNLPPKAIGQVESAPGKNVWSLNSGAYINIACRKDMDMSGNHDLIMAMKHLMDRERLVKGVYKGQASLGNDQPIGPAYFDHSPEIPQRMLDPDKAKYHF
;
A
#
# COMPACT_ATOMS: atom_id res chain seq x y z
N SER A 1 10.21 -13.83 -18.18
CA SER A 1 11.60 -13.30 -18.23
C SER A 1 12.49 -14.18 -19.09
N ASN A 2 13.67 -13.66 -19.45
CA ASN A 2 14.77 -14.50 -19.89
C ASN A 2 15.41 -15.23 -18.69
N ASP A 3 16.37 -16.15 -18.96
CA ASP A 3 17.01 -16.98 -17.92
C ASP A 3 17.80 -16.18 -16.87
N THR A 4 18.25 -14.99 -17.24
CA THR A 4 19.02 -14.09 -16.35
C THR A 4 18.16 -13.07 -15.61
N ALA A 5 16.85 -13.07 -15.80
CA ALA A 5 15.92 -12.06 -15.27
C ALA A 5 16.34 -10.59 -15.56
N THR A 6 17.01 -10.37 -16.69
CA THR A 6 17.41 -9.05 -17.17
C THR A 6 16.49 -8.48 -18.25
N GLU A 7 15.61 -9.31 -18.79
CA GLU A 7 14.54 -8.90 -19.71
C GLU A 7 13.22 -9.51 -19.27
N TRP A 8 12.18 -8.69 -19.21
CA TRP A 8 10.82 -9.10 -18.91
C TRP A 8 9.88 -8.70 -20.03
N THR A 9 9.07 -9.65 -20.49
CA THR A 9 8.03 -9.40 -21.48
C THR A 9 6.66 -9.50 -20.82
N PHE A 10 5.88 -8.41 -20.89
CA PHE A 10 4.53 -8.33 -20.33
C PHE A 10 3.51 -8.30 -21.45
N LYS A 11 2.53 -9.21 -21.35
CA LYS A 11 1.37 -9.25 -22.25
C LYS A 11 0.25 -8.41 -21.65
N ILE A 12 -0.27 -7.51 -22.43
CA ILE A 12 -1.36 -6.62 -22.04
C ILE A 12 -2.69 -7.28 -22.41
N ARG A 13 -3.66 -7.24 -21.51
CA ARG A 13 -5.02 -7.73 -21.77
C ARG A 13 -5.65 -6.93 -22.90
N LYS A 14 -6.17 -7.64 -23.91
CA LYS A 14 -6.91 -7.02 -25.02
C LYS A 14 -8.32 -6.64 -24.59
N GLY A 15 -8.87 -5.60 -25.22
CA GLY A 15 -10.26 -5.16 -24.98
C GLY A 15 -10.45 -4.40 -23.67
N VAL A 16 -9.38 -3.96 -23.01
CA VAL A 16 -9.46 -3.05 -21.87
C VAL A 16 -9.69 -1.64 -22.39
N GLU A 17 -10.71 -0.98 -21.87
CA GLU A 17 -11.02 0.41 -22.19
C GLU A 17 -10.75 1.33 -21.00
N PHE A 18 -10.26 2.52 -21.30
CA PHE A 18 -10.26 3.63 -20.33
C PHE A 18 -11.69 4.18 -20.17
N HIS A 19 -11.91 4.97 -19.12
CA HIS A 19 -13.23 5.52 -18.78
C HIS A 19 -13.85 6.41 -19.86
N ASP A 20 -13.06 6.90 -20.79
CA ASP A 20 -13.47 7.69 -21.95
C ASP A 20 -13.66 6.86 -23.24
N GLY A 21 -13.47 5.53 -23.18
CA GLY A 21 -13.64 4.60 -24.29
C GLY A 21 -12.39 4.35 -25.13
N LYS A 22 -11.25 5.02 -24.84
CA LYS A 22 -9.99 4.70 -25.53
C LYS A 22 -9.52 3.30 -25.14
N THR A 23 -9.14 2.48 -26.11
CA THR A 23 -8.54 1.15 -25.85
C THR A 23 -7.12 1.29 -25.26
N LEU A 24 -6.84 0.53 -24.21
CA LEU A 24 -5.51 0.39 -23.62
C LEU A 24 -4.55 -0.30 -24.58
N THR A 25 -3.37 0.28 -24.77
CA THR A 25 -2.30 -0.29 -25.58
C THR A 25 -0.93 -0.24 -24.87
N ALA A 26 0.08 -0.80 -25.52
CA ALA A 26 1.46 -0.77 -25.08
C ALA A 26 2.01 0.66 -24.89
N ASP A 27 1.55 1.61 -25.70
CA ASP A 27 2.00 3.01 -25.63
C ASP A 27 1.58 3.66 -24.30
N ASP A 28 0.39 3.35 -23.79
CA ASP A 28 -0.10 3.82 -22.49
C ASP A 28 0.75 3.27 -21.34
N VAL A 29 1.13 1.99 -21.43
CA VAL A 29 2.00 1.35 -20.44
C VAL A 29 3.39 1.98 -20.45
N ILE A 30 4.00 2.14 -21.62
CA ILE A 30 5.32 2.74 -21.79
C ILE A 30 5.32 4.18 -21.30
N TYR A 31 4.32 4.97 -21.69
CA TYR A 31 4.14 6.33 -21.23
C TYR A 31 4.12 6.39 -19.70
N THR A 32 3.28 5.56 -19.08
CA THR A 32 3.16 5.51 -17.62
C THR A 32 4.49 5.16 -16.94
N MET A 33 5.14 4.10 -17.39
CA MET A 33 6.38 3.61 -16.77
C MET A 33 7.52 4.59 -16.93
N ASN A 34 7.64 5.26 -18.07
CA ASN A 34 8.66 6.28 -18.31
C ASN A 34 8.55 7.49 -17.37
N ARG A 35 7.36 7.81 -16.86
CA ARG A 35 7.16 8.87 -15.85
C ARG A 35 7.82 8.57 -14.50
N HIS A 36 8.11 7.29 -14.21
CA HIS A 36 8.83 6.87 -13.00
C HIS A 36 10.33 6.78 -13.19
N LEU A 37 10.84 6.97 -14.43
CA LEU A 37 12.25 6.86 -14.77
C LEU A 37 12.89 8.26 -14.97
N GLY A 38 14.23 8.28 -14.89
CA GLY A 38 15.01 9.48 -15.15
C GLY A 38 15.26 10.35 -13.91
N ALA A 39 16.26 11.23 -14.03
CA ALA A 39 16.72 12.09 -12.94
C ALA A 39 15.68 13.17 -12.54
N ASP A 40 14.83 13.56 -13.50
CA ASP A 40 13.81 14.60 -13.31
C ASP A 40 12.48 14.03 -12.81
N SER A 41 12.39 12.72 -12.57
CA SER A 41 11.17 12.09 -12.07
C SER A 41 10.89 12.51 -10.63
N ILE A 42 9.72 13.07 -10.40
CA ILE A 42 9.20 13.40 -9.05
C ILE A 42 8.48 12.22 -8.39
N SER A 43 8.54 11.03 -8.98
CA SER A 43 7.87 9.83 -8.46
C SER A 43 8.56 9.32 -7.20
N ASN A 44 7.81 9.22 -6.10
CA ASN A 44 8.30 8.60 -4.87
C ASN A 44 8.58 7.09 -5.02
N SER A 45 8.14 6.49 -6.13
CA SER A 45 8.32 5.06 -6.43
C SER A 45 9.38 4.78 -7.49
N SER A 46 10.13 5.81 -7.92
CA SER A 46 11.20 5.68 -8.92
C SER A 46 12.24 4.64 -8.52
N ALA A 47 12.58 4.54 -7.24
CA ALA A 47 13.53 3.55 -6.71
C ALA A 47 13.13 2.09 -7.00
N LEU A 48 11.81 1.78 -7.04
CA LEU A 48 11.31 0.43 -7.30
C LEU A 48 11.56 -0.05 -8.73
N VAL A 49 11.73 0.88 -9.66
CA VAL A 49 11.95 0.61 -11.09
C VAL A 49 13.25 1.20 -11.63
N ALA A 50 14.13 1.68 -10.75
CA ALA A 50 15.40 2.33 -11.11
C ALA A 50 16.35 1.42 -11.92
N MET A 51 16.21 0.08 -11.78
CA MET A 51 16.96 -0.90 -12.57
C MET A 51 16.48 -1.00 -14.03
N VAL A 52 15.30 -0.49 -14.36
CA VAL A 52 14.79 -0.53 -15.74
C VAL A 52 15.47 0.54 -16.55
N LYS A 53 16.21 0.12 -17.60
CA LYS A 53 16.88 1.01 -18.56
C LYS A 53 15.92 1.52 -19.62
N GLU A 54 15.05 0.65 -20.08
CA GLU A 54 14.19 0.92 -21.24
C GLU A 54 12.90 0.09 -21.16
N TRP A 55 11.80 0.72 -21.50
CA TRP A 55 10.53 0.07 -21.85
C TRP A 55 10.39 0.09 -23.37
N LYS A 56 10.27 -1.09 -23.98
CA LYS A 56 10.24 -1.24 -25.42
C LYS A 56 8.92 -1.84 -25.88
N LYS A 57 8.30 -1.20 -26.85
CA LYS A 57 7.12 -1.76 -27.53
C LYS A 57 7.52 -2.96 -28.39
N VAL A 58 6.87 -4.10 -28.18
CA VAL A 58 7.00 -5.28 -29.05
C VAL A 58 5.87 -5.25 -30.10
N ASN A 59 4.64 -5.03 -29.61
CA ASN A 59 3.44 -4.77 -30.43
C ASN A 59 2.41 -4.03 -29.57
N ASP A 60 1.20 -3.79 -30.07
CA ASP A 60 0.19 -3.01 -29.36
C ASP A 60 -0.26 -3.63 -28.01
N TYR A 61 0.01 -4.92 -27.80
CA TYR A 61 -0.39 -5.64 -26.59
C TYR A 61 0.77 -6.36 -25.91
N GLU A 62 1.99 -5.91 -26.18
CA GLU A 62 3.17 -6.51 -25.57
C GLU A 62 4.28 -5.48 -25.39
N VAL A 63 4.81 -5.39 -24.17
CA VAL A 63 5.91 -4.51 -23.81
C VAL A 63 7.05 -5.32 -23.19
N LYS A 64 8.28 -4.89 -23.42
CA LYS A 64 9.49 -5.46 -22.85
C LYS A 64 10.16 -4.44 -21.93
N ALA A 65 10.49 -4.85 -20.71
CA ALA A 65 11.39 -4.13 -19.81
C ALA A 65 12.81 -4.67 -19.95
N ILE A 66 13.78 -3.80 -20.17
CA ILE A 66 15.21 -4.12 -20.23
C ILE A 66 15.87 -3.56 -18.98
N LEU A 67 16.55 -4.43 -18.20
CA LEU A 67 17.10 -4.10 -16.90
C LEU A 67 18.62 -3.90 -16.96
N SER A 68 19.15 -3.14 -16.02
CA SER A 68 20.58 -2.95 -15.80
C SER A 68 21.24 -4.11 -15.04
N SER A 69 20.45 -4.83 -14.26
CA SER A 69 20.87 -5.96 -13.44
C SER A 69 19.72 -6.97 -13.32
N PRO A 70 20.01 -8.25 -13.01
CA PRO A 70 18.97 -9.25 -12.76
C PRO A 70 18.00 -8.84 -11.68
N ASN A 71 16.69 -8.99 -11.93
CA ASN A 71 15.64 -8.79 -10.92
C ASN A 71 14.45 -9.72 -11.20
N ALA A 72 14.26 -10.73 -10.36
CA ALA A 72 13.15 -11.67 -10.45
C ALA A 72 11.83 -11.07 -9.92
N ASP A 73 11.90 -10.02 -9.10
CA ASP A 73 10.75 -9.45 -8.38
C ASP A 73 10.09 -8.26 -9.10
N LEU A 74 10.58 -7.90 -10.30
CA LEU A 74 10.00 -6.79 -11.06
C LEU A 74 8.48 -6.88 -11.22
N PRO A 75 7.86 -8.04 -11.52
CA PRO A 75 6.39 -8.14 -11.61
C PRO A 75 5.68 -7.83 -10.31
N ILE A 76 6.26 -8.21 -9.17
CA ILE A 76 5.72 -7.93 -7.83
C ILE A 76 5.80 -6.42 -7.54
N ALA A 77 6.93 -5.79 -7.85
CA ALA A 77 7.11 -4.36 -7.71
C ALA A 77 6.08 -3.56 -8.54
N LEU A 78 5.85 -3.98 -9.80
CA LEU A 78 4.88 -3.36 -10.69
C LEU A 78 3.41 -3.57 -10.24
N GLY A 79 3.13 -4.61 -9.45
CA GLY A 79 1.82 -4.86 -8.86
C GLY A 79 1.44 -3.90 -7.74
N THR A 80 2.33 -3.02 -7.30
CA THR A 80 2.03 -2.05 -6.25
C THR A 80 1.11 -0.93 -6.76
N PHE A 81 0.38 -0.29 -5.85
CA PHE A 81 -0.63 0.73 -6.19
C PHE A 81 -0.06 2.00 -6.84
N HIS A 82 1.26 2.16 -6.87
CA HIS A 82 1.93 3.32 -7.45
C HIS A 82 1.94 3.32 -8.99
N PHE A 83 1.89 2.14 -9.60
CA PHE A 83 2.03 1.98 -11.05
C PHE A 83 0.68 1.86 -11.76
N LYS A 84 -0.24 2.80 -11.48
CA LYS A 84 -1.52 2.90 -12.18
C LYS A 84 -1.29 3.35 -13.62
N ILE A 85 -1.84 2.61 -14.57
CA ILE A 85 -1.69 2.93 -15.99
C ILE A 85 -2.54 4.15 -16.35
N LEU A 86 -1.90 5.12 -16.97
CA LEU A 86 -2.46 6.36 -17.50
C LEU A 86 -2.53 6.28 -19.03
N GLN A 87 -3.41 7.04 -19.62
CA GLN A 87 -3.38 7.23 -21.06
C GLN A 87 -2.11 7.96 -21.49
N GLU A 88 -1.54 7.57 -22.61
CA GLU A 88 -0.45 8.30 -23.24
C GLU A 88 -0.84 9.77 -23.45
N GLY A 89 0.07 10.67 -23.07
CA GLY A 89 -0.13 12.12 -23.18
C GLY A 89 -0.93 12.76 -22.05
N THR A 90 -1.34 12.02 -21.00
CA THR A 90 -2.05 12.59 -19.85
C THR A 90 -1.19 13.63 -19.14
N THR A 91 -1.64 14.88 -19.11
CA THR A 91 -1.03 15.99 -18.38
C THR A 91 -1.91 16.54 -17.28
N ASP A 92 -3.23 16.39 -17.40
CA ASP A 92 -4.21 16.76 -16.38
C ASP A 92 -4.66 15.52 -15.60
N PHE A 93 -4.24 15.44 -14.35
CA PHE A 93 -4.55 14.32 -13.43
C PHE A 93 -5.88 14.54 -12.68
N SER A 94 -6.51 15.71 -12.79
CA SER A 94 -7.78 15.99 -12.13
C SER A 94 -8.94 15.19 -12.75
N THR A 95 -8.82 14.79 -14.01
CA THR A 95 -9.81 13.98 -14.72
C THR A 95 -9.84 12.53 -14.24
N ALA A 96 -8.73 12.03 -13.67
CA ALA A 96 -8.55 10.68 -13.14
C ALA A 96 -9.09 9.57 -14.07
N ILE A 97 -8.85 9.70 -15.39
CA ILE A 97 -9.24 8.71 -16.38
C ILE A 97 -8.37 7.47 -16.21
N GLY A 98 -8.99 6.34 -15.91
CA GLY A 98 -8.34 5.05 -15.69
C GLY A 98 -9.11 3.91 -16.33
N THR A 99 -8.78 2.67 -15.95
CA THR A 99 -9.40 1.43 -16.44
C THR A 99 -10.10 0.65 -15.33
N GLY A 100 -10.38 1.29 -14.20
CA GLY A 100 -11.00 0.67 -13.03
C GLY A 100 -12.52 0.52 -13.13
N PRO A 101 -13.16 -0.14 -12.13
CA PRO A 101 -14.61 -0.40 -12.15
C PRO A 101 -15.49 0.84 -11.92
N TYR A 102 -14.88 1.95 -11.49
CA TYR A 102 -15.58 3.21 -11.28
C TYR A 102 -14.85 4.36 -11.96
N LYS A 103 -15.59 5.19 -12.69
CA LYS A 103 -15.10 6.43 -13.28
C LYS A 103 -15.44 7.63 -12.40
N VAL A 104 -14.53 8.58 -12.32
CA VAL A 104 -14.70 9.77 -11.48
C VAL A 104 -15.79 10.66 -12.08
N LYS A 105 -16.81 10.96 -11.27
CA LYS A 105 -17.90 11.91 -11.53
C LYS A 105 -17.64 13.25 -10.87
N GLU A 106 -17.07 13.23 -9.66
CA GLU A 106 -16.65 14.41 -8.92
C GLU A 106 -15.36 14.12 -8.15
N PHE A 107 -14.44 15.07 -8.14
CA PHE A 107 -13.22 15.00 -7.34
C PHE A 107 -12.96 16.33 -6.64
N LYS A 108 -13.15 16.35 -5.32
CA LYS A 108 -12.81 17.49 -4.45
C LYS A 108 -11.76 17.03 -3.43
N PRO A 109 -10.47 17.27 -3.67
CA PRO A 109 -9.39 16.79 -2.80
C PRO A 109 -9.63 17.17 -1.32
N GLY A 110 -9.45 16.17 -0.42
CA GLY A 110 -9.64 16.34 1.01
C GLY A 110 -11.10 16.50 1.49
N VAL A 111 -12.05 16.53 0.59
CA VAL A 111 -13.48 16.67 0.90
C VAL A 111 -14.26 15.45 0.46
N ARG A 112 -14.37 15.23 -0.87
CA ARG A 112 -15.23 14.17 -1.41
C ARG A 112 -14.77 13.74 -2.81
N THR A 113 -14.94 12.46 -3.08
CA THR A 113 -14.83 11.89 -4.43
C THR A 113 -16.06 11.03 -4.71
N ILE A 114 -16.69 11.22 -5.87
CA ILE A 114 -17.80 10.41 -6.34
C ILE A 114 -17.35 9.61 -7.55
N GLY A 115 -17.53 8.28 -7.50
CA GLY A 115 -17.28 7.36 -8.59
C GLY A 115 -18.57 6.73 -9.09
N ALA A 116 -18.85 6.85 -10.38
CA ALA A 116 -19.96 6.14 -11.03
C ALA A 116 -19.46 4.85 -11.65
N ARG A 117 -20.28 3.78 -11.62
CA ARG A 117 -19.93 2.50 -12.23
C ARG A 117 -19.52 2.66 -13.68
N PHE A 118 -18.51 1.91 -14.09
CA PHE A 118 -18.06 1.80 -15.47
C PHE A 118 -18.51 0.44 -16.01
N ASP A 119 -19.56 0.45 -16.85
CA ASP A 119 -20.20 -0.78 -17.33
C ASP A 119 -19.28 -1.61 -18.25
N ASN A 120 -18.31 -0.97 -18.94
CA ASN A 120 -17.30 -1.64 -19.77
C ASN A 120 -16.06 -2.08 -18.98
N TYR A 121 -16.15 -2.19 -17.65
CA TYR A 121 -15.04 -2.69 -16.85
C TYR A 121 -14.66 -4.12 -17.26
N TRP A 122 -13.38 -4.33 -17.50
CA TRP A 122 -12.81 -5.57 -18.04
C TRP A 122 -12.72 -6.73 -17.05
N GLY A 123 -12.92 -6.47 -15.76
CA GLY A 123 -12.79 -7.45 -14.70
C GLY A 123 -14.12 -7.70 -13.99
N GLU A 124 -14.04 -8.41 -12.84
CA GLU A 124 -15.17 -8.54 -11.92
C GLU A 124 -15.16 -7.37 -10.94
N GLY A 125 -16.31 -6.75 -10.67
CA GLY A 125 -16.43 -5.61 -9.77
C GLY A 125 -17.47 -4.58 -10.25
N GLY A 126 -17.49 -3.40 -9.58
CA GLY A 126 -18.47 -2.37 -9.94
C GLY A 126 -19.89 -2.76 -9.57
N TYR A 127 -20.07 -3.40 -8.39
CA TYR A 127 -21.39 -3.93 -7.96
C TYR A 127 -22.38 -2.84 -7.54
N LEU A 128 -21.88 -1.65 -7.17
CA LEU A 128 -22.71 -0.49 -6.82
C LEU A 128 -22.79 0.47 -7.99
N ASP A 129 -23.91 1.15 -8.16
CA ASP A 129 -24.08 2.14 -9.24
C ASP A 129 -23.19 3.36 -9.03
N GLU A 130 -23.02 3.75 -7.76
CA GLU A 130 -22.19 4.90 -7.35
C GLU A 130 -21.55 4.62 -6.01
N ILE A 131 -20.33 5.13 -5.83
CA ILE A 131 -19.61 5.13 -4.56
C ILE A 131 -19.20 6.57 -4.22
N GLU A 132 -19.32 6.93 -2.94
CA GLU A 132 -18.93 8.24 -2.46
C GLU A 132 -17.88 8.09 -1.34
N HIS A 133 -16.72 8.72 -1.51
CA HIS A 133 -15.64 8.74 -0.54
C HIS A 133 -15.54 10.11 0.13
N PHE A 134 -15.68 10.15 1.44
CA PHE A 134 -15.52 11.37 2.23
C PHE A 134 -14.13 11.46 2.87
N GLY A 135 -13.50 12.62 2.77
CA GLY A 135 -12.22 12.94 3.37
C GLY A 135 -12.39 13.43 4.82
N ILE A 136 -12.73 12.54 5.77
CA ILE A 136 -12.89 12.90 7.19
C ILE A 136 -11.58 12.63 7.92
N GLY A 137 -10.76 13.66 8.16
CA GLY A 137 -9.43 13.51 8.76
C GLY A 137 -9.47 13.15 10.25
N ASP A 138 -10.38 13.73 11.03
CA ASP A 138 -10.49 13.44 12.46
C ASP A 138 -11.10 12.04 12.71
N PRO A 139 -10.43 11.16 13.48
CA PRO A 139 -10.90 9.79 13.70
C PRO A 139 -12.17 9.72 14.55
N VAL A 140 -12.44 10.70 15.41
CA VAL A 140 -13.65 10.72 16.23
C VAL A 140 -14.85 11.15 15.39
N ALA A 141 -14.67 12.18 14.56
CA ALA A 141 -15.70 12.62 13.61
C ALA A 141 -16.04 11.52 12.61
N ARG A 142 -15.03 10.79 12.10
CA ARG A 142 -15.23 9.64 11.20
C ARG A 142 -16.01 8.50 11.86
N LEU A 143 -15.69 8.17 13.12
CA LEU A 143 -16.43 7.18 13.90
C LEU A 143 -17.87 7.62 14.12
N ASN A 144 -18.10 8.88 14.48
CA ASN A 144 -19.45 9.40 14.71
C ASN A 144 -20.31 9.36 13.44
N ALA A 145 -19.76 9.74 12.29
CA ALA A 145 -20.44 9.64 10.99
C ALA A 145 -20.84 8.19 10.66
N PHE A 146 -19.95 7.23 10.94
CA PHE A 146 -20.25 5.82 10.73
C PHE A 146 -21.34 5.31 11.69
N LEU A 147 -21.30 5.67 12.97
CA LEU A 147 -22.30 5.26 13.96
C LEU A 147 -23.67 5.91 13.69
N ALA A 148 -23.69 7.16 13.22
CA ALA A 148 -24.92 7.86 12.82
C ALA A 148 -25.54 7.27 11.53
N GLY A 149 -24.78 6.54 10.72
CA GLY A 149 -25.24 6.03 9.42
C GLY A 149 -25.07 7.02 8.28
N ASP A 150 -24.29 8.10 8.49
CA ASP A 150 -23.95 9.06 7.42
C ASP A 150 -23.00 8.45 6.41
N VAL A 151 -22.24 7.41 6.80
CA VAL A 151 -21.40 6.59 5.92
C VAL A 151 -21.61 5.10 6.21
N ASP A 152 -21.56 4.27 5.16
CA ASP A 152 -21.81 2.83 5.26
C ASP A 152 -20.57 2.04 5.71
N ALA A 153 -19.38 2.56 5.44
CA ALA A 153 -18.12 1.93 5.79
C ALA A 153 -17.08 2.96 6.22
N MET A 154 -16.21 2.57 7.14
CA MET A 154 -15.06 3.36 7.52
C MET A 154 -13.80 2.49 7.58
N VAL A 155 -12.65 3.08 7.28
CA VAL A 155 -11.33 2.44 7.42
C VAL A 155 -10.61 3.00 8.65
N ASN A 156 -9.61 2.23 9.14
CA ASN A 156 -8.77 2.64 10.27
C ASN A 156 -9.59 2.91 11.55
N LEU A 157 -10.43 1.94 11.95
CA LEU A 157 -11.14 1.98 13.22
C LEU A 157 -10.14 1.99 14.39
N PRO A 158 -10.16 3.01 15.29
CA PRO A 158 -9.31 3.00 16.47
C PRO A 158 -9.60 1.80 17.36
N PRO A 159 -8.61 1.05 17.86
CA PRO A 159 -8.82 -0.15 18.66
C PRO A 159 -9.71 0.07 19.88
N LYS A 160 -9.63 1.26 20.50
CA LYS A 160 -10.47 1.64 21.64
C LYS A 160 -11.96 1.78 21.31
N ALA A 161 -12.31 1.96 20.04
CA ALA A 161 -13.68 2.15 19.58
C ALA A 161 -14.35 0.84 19.10
N ILE A 162 -13.61 -0.26 19.04
CA ILE A 162 -14.12 -1.55 18.54
C ILE A 162 -15.36 -1.98 19.29
N GLY A 163 -15.33 -2.03 20.64
CA GLY A 163 -16.46 -2.42 21.45
C GLY A 163 -17.69 -1.51 21.27
N GLN A 164 -17.49 -0.22 20.98
CA GLN A 164 -18.59 0.70 20.68
C GLN A 164 -19.27 0.35 19.35
N VAL A 165 -18.49 0.02 18.33
CA VAL A 165 -19.02 -0.37 17.01
C VAL A 165 -19.72 -1.73 17.09
N GLU A 166 -19.12 -2.72 17.77
CA GLU A 166 -19.69 -4.06 17.95
C GLU A 166 -21.02 -4.04 18.73
N SER A 167 -21.19 -3.06 19.62
CA SER A 167 -22.44 -2.87 20.38
C SER A 167 -23.50 -2.08 19.60
N ALA A 168 -23.16 -1.47 18.47
CA ALA A 168 -24.08 -0.68 17.68
C ALA A 168 -24.91 -1.57 16.74
N PRO A 169 -26.26 -1.45 16.73
CA PRO A 169 -27.11 -2.26 15.87
C PRO A 169 -26.74 -2.11 14.37
N GLY A 170 -26.63 -3.24 13.67
CA GLY A 170 -26.37 -3.26 12.23
C GLY A 170 -24.95 -2.86 11.83
N LYS A 171 -24.02 -2.72 12.77
CA LYS A 171 -22.61 -2.44 12.49
C LYS A 171 -21.76 -3.68 12.73
N ASN A 172 -20.72 -3.85 11.91
CA ASN A 172 -19.77 -4.98 12.01
C ASN A 172 -18.34 -4.46 11.97
N VAL A 173 -17.44 -5.16 12.67
CA VAL A 173 -16.00 -4.93 12.61
C VAL A 173 -15.33 -6.05 11.82
N TRP A 174 -14.57 -5.68 10.81
CA TRP A 174 -13.75 -6.61 10.04
C TRP A 174 -12.28 -6.42 10.42
N SER A 175 -11.69 -7.45 11.01
CA SER A 175 -10.27 -7.48 11.34
C SER A 175 -9.55 -8.46 10.44
N LEU A 176 -8.51 -7.99 9.77
CA LEU A 176 -7.71 -8.80 8.85
C LEU A 176 -6.29 -8.93 9.40
N ASN A 177 -5.77 -10.16 9.42
CA ASN A 177 -4.36 -10.37 9.66
C ASN A 177 -3.59 -9.88 8.45
N SER A 178 -2.80 -8.84 8.64
CA SER A 178 -1.98 -8.24 7.59
C SER A 178 -0.50 -8.29 7.94
N GLY A 179 0.35 -8.05 6.94
CA GLY A 179 1.78 -7.85 7.16
C GLY A 179 2.14 -6.46 7.69
N ALA A 180 1.16 -5.59 7.95
CA ALA A 180 1.43 -4.29 8.53
C ALA A 180 2.00 -4.40 9.94
N TYR A 181 3.05 -3.65 10.23
CA TYR A 181 3.66 -3.62 11.56
C TYR A 181 3.94 -2.18 11.97
N ILE A 182 4.00 -1.96 13.28
CA ILE A 182 4.39 -0.67 13.86
C ILE A 182 5.76 -0.86 14.50
N ASN A 183 6.71 -0.03 14.12
CA ASN A 183 8.06 -0.04 14.63
C ASN A 183 8.44 1.27 15.30
N ILE A 184 9.46 1.22 16.14
CA ILE A 184 10.21 2.39 16.58
C ILE A 184 11.54 2.38 15.83
N ALA A 185 11.68 3.30 14.87
CA ALA A 185 12.90 3.44 14.09
C ALA A 185 13.87 4.40 14.78
N CYS A 186 15.10 3.95 15.02
CA CYS A 186 16.19 4.80 15.49
C CYS A 186 16.98 5.31 14.27
N ARG A 187 17.12 6.62 14.16
CA ARG A 187 17.96 7.25 13.13
C ARG A 187 19.43 7.01 13.48
N LYS A 188 20.19 6.37 12.58
CA LYS A 188 21.61 6.05 12.81
C LYS A 188 22.58 7.18 12.45
N ASP A 189 22.09 8.26 11.91
CA ASP A 189 22.85 9.45 11.52
C ASP A 189 22.96 10.51 12.64
N MET A 190 22.43 10.21 13.82
CA MET A 190 22.55 11.08 15.02
C MET A 190 23.45 10.43 16.06
N ASP A 191 24.23 11.23 16.79
CA ASP A 191 25.27 10.77 17.75
C ASP A 191 24.78 9.73 18.77
N MET A 192 23.57 9.87 19.29
CA MET A 192 23.01 8.93 20.26
C MET A 192 22.47 7.64 19.63
N SER A 193 22.04 7.67 18.38
CA SER A 193 21.35 6.54 17.73
C SER A 193 22.31 5.51 17.11
N GLY A 194 23.61 5.82 17.05
CA GLY A 194 24.67 4.88 16.71
C GLY A 194 25.08 3.97 17.88
N ASN A 195 24.65 4.28 19.10
CA ASN A 195 25.00 3.49 20.29
C ASN A 195 24.16 2.19 20.31
N HIS A 196 24.84 1.07 20.06
CA HIS A 196 24.22 -0.26 20.06
C HIS A 196 23.60 -0.63 21.41
N ASP A 197 24.28 -0.33 22.50
CA ASP A 197 23.81 -0.67 23.83
C ASP A 197 22.55 0.12 24.21
N LEU A 198 22.47 1.40 23.86
CA LEU A 198 21.25 2.17 24.05
C LEU A 198 20.06 1.54 23.28
N ILE A 199 20.28 1.12 22.03
CA ILE A 199 19.23 0.44 21.23
C ILE A 199 18.83 -0.89 21.91
N MET A 200 19.78 -1.65 22.44
CA MET A 200 19.51 -2.90 23.13
C MET A 200 18.76 -2.68 24.44
N ALA A 201 19.12 -1.67 25.21
CA ALA A 201 18.38 -1.29 26.41
C ALA A 201 16.91 -0.94 26.07
N MET A 202 16.66 -0.11 25.05
CA MET A 202 15.32 0.23 24.58
C MET A 202 14.53 -1.02 24.15
N LYS A 203 15.15 -1.94 23.43
CA LYS A 203 14.51 -3.19 22.98
C LYS A 203 14.07 -4.06 24.14
N HIS A 204 14.88 -4.14 25.22
CA HIS A 204 14.58 -4.89 26.43
C HIS A 204 13.54 -4.22 27.33
N LEU A 205 13.37 -2.89 27.26
CA LEU A 205 12.33 -2.16 28.00
C LEU A 205 10.95 -2.19 27.32
N MET A 206 10.87 -2.69 26.09
CA MET A 206 9.61 -2.72 25.34
C MET A 206 8.68 -3.81 25.88
N ASP A 207 7.63 -3.42 26.59
CA ASP A 207 6.55 -4.30 27.02
C ASP A 207 5.53 -4.50 25.89
N ARG A 208 5.84 -5.41 24.97
CA ARG A 208 5.03 -5.69 23.79
C ARG A 208 3.67 -6.29 24.14
N GLU A 209 3.59 -7.13 25.18
CA GLU A 209 2.33 -7.70 25.65
C GLU A 209 1.38 -6.64 26.17
N ARG A 210 1.89 -5.71 26.95
CA ARG A 210 1.11 -4.58 27.47
C ARG A 210 0.62 -3.67 26.33
N LEU A 211 1.42 -3.47 25.29
CA LEU A 211 1.01 -2.71 24.12
C LEU A 211 -0.13 -3.42 23.39
N VAL A 212 -0.02 -4.72 23.11
CA VAL A 212 -1.06 -5.51 22.47
C VAL A 212 -2.36 -5.47 23.27
N LYS A 213 -2.30 -5.73 24.57
CA LYS A 213 -3.49 -5.76 25.45
C LYS A 213 -4.07 -4.36 25.71
N GLY A 214 -3.21 -3.39 26.03
CA GLY A 214 -3.62 -2.07 26.50
C GLY A 214 -3.99 -1.13 25.37
N VAL A 215 -3.16 -1.04 24.33
CA VAL A 215 -3.32 -0.10 23.22
C VAL A 215 -4.17 -0.70 22.10
N TYR A 216 -3.81 -1.90 21.67
CA TYR A 216 -4.47 -2.58 20.54
C TYR A 216 -5.67 -3.43 20.94
N LYS A 217 -5.99 -3.52 22.24
CA LYS A 217 -7.16 -4.28 22.74
C LYS A 217 -7.19 -5.74 22.24
N GLY A 218 -6.00 -6.36 22.07
CA GLY A 218 -5.87 -7.72 21.55
C GLY A 218 -5.96 -7.85 20.01
N GLN A 219 -6.12 -6.76 19.28
CA GLN A 219 -6.24 -6.75 17.81
C GLN A 219 -4.89 -6.68 17.09
N ALA A 220 -3.82 -7.11 17.74
CA ALA A 220 -2.48 -7.19 17.15
C ALA A 220 -1.76 -8.43 17.68
N SER A 221 -0.85 -8.96 16.90
CA SER A 221 0.11 -9.97 17.34
C SER A 221 1.37 -9.32 17.92
N LEU A 222 2.13 -10.09 18.70
CA LEU A 222 3.41 -9.64 19.23
C LEU A 222 4.40 -9.42 18.07
N GLY A 223 4.91 -8.19 17.96
CA GLY A 223 6.05 -7.90 17.11
C GLY A 223 7.35 -8.40 17.74
N ASN A 224 8.37 -8.63 16.90
CA ASN A 224 9.73 -8.95 17.33
C ASN A 224 10.72 -7.98 16.69
N ASP A 225 12.02 -8.26 16.86
CA ASP A 225 13.11 -7.44 16.31
C ASP A 225 13.38 -7.73 14.81
N GLN A 226 12.41 -8.21 14.09
CA GLN A 226 12.45 -8.44 12.65
C GLN A 226 11.29 -7.74 11.94
N PRO A 227 11.52 -7.15 10.76
CA PRO A 227 10.48 -6.44 10.02
C PRO A 227 9.49 -7.37 9.30
N ILE A 228 9.88 -8.65 9.14
CA ILE A 228 9.08 -9.65 8.41
C ILE A 228 8.26 -10.43 9.42
N GLY A 229 6.95 -10.18 9.42
CA GLY A 229 6.02 -10.86 10.33
C GLY A 229 5.60 -12.25 9.85
N PRO A 230 4.89 -13.03 10.70
CA PRO A 230 4.48 -14.40 10.39
C PRO A 230 3.55 -14.57 9.18
N ALA A 231 2.98 -13.47 8.66
CA ALA A 231 2.16 -13.47 7.46
C ALA A 231 2.98 -13.59 6.15
N TYR A 232 4.30 -13.42 6.22
CA TYR A 232 5.18 -13.46 5.07
C TYR A 232 5.97 -14.74 4.99
N PHE A 233 6.24 -15.20 3.77
CA PHE A 233 7.02 -16.40 3.49
C PHE A 233 8.45 -16.36 4.06
N ASP A 234 9.09 -15.19 4.01
CA ASP A 234 10.48 -15.00 4.50
C ASP A 234 10.56 -14.75 6.02
N HIS A 235 9.49 -14.99 6.77
CA HIS A 235 9.53 -14.90 8.22
C HIS A 235 10.48 -15.93 8.81
N SER A 236 11.40 -15.50 9.70
CA SER A 236 12.30 -16.39 10.43
C SER A 236 11.74 -16.73 11.81
N PRO A 237 11.15 -17.92 11.99
CA PRO A 237 10.63 -18.35 13.29
C PRO A 237 11.71 -18.65 14.32
N GLU A 238 12.97 -18.80 13.88
CA GLU A 238 14.11 -19.14 14.71
C GLU A 238 14.59 -17.96 15.57
N ILE A 239 14.21 -16.72 15.21
CA ILE A 239 14.55 -15.53 16.00
C ILE A 239 13.73 -15.54 17.30
N PRO A 240 14.37 -15.73 18.47
CA PRO A 240 13.64 -15.81 19.73
C PRO A 240 12.82 -14.54 19.98
N GLN A 241 11.60 -14.70 20.45
CA GLN A 241 10.76 -13.56 20.81
C GLN A 241 11.41 -12.78 21.95
N ARG A 242 11.70 -11.51 21.72
CA ARG A 242 12.22 -10.63 22.77
C ARG A 242 11.08 -10.16 23.68
N MET A 243 11.21 -10.48 24.95
CA MET A 243 10.28 -10.07 26.00
C MET A 243 10.84 -8.88 26.79
N LEU A 244 10.00 -8.27 27.61
CA LEU A 244 10.41 -7.27 28.60
C LEU A 244 11.44 -7.88 29.56
N ASP A 245 12.61 -7.26 29.68
CA ASP A 245 13.70 -7.68 30.57
C ASP A 245 14.44 -6.44 31.11
N PRO A 246 13.95 -5.87 32.24
CA PRO A 246 14.55 -4.67 32.81
C PRO A 246 16.01 -4.86 33.30
N ASP A 247 16.41 -6.09 33.68
CA ASP A 247 17.76 -6.35 34.14
C ASP A 247 18.76 -6.34 32.98
N LYS A 248 18.40 -6.94 31.83
CA LYS A 248 19.20 -6.80 30.61
C LYS A 248 19.20 -5.37 30.10
N ALA A 249 18.09 -4.65 30.22
CA ALA A 249 18.06 -3.24 29.85
C ALA A 249 19.06 -2.41 30.65
N LYS A 250 19.14 -2.63 31.97
CA LYS A 250 20.14 -1.97 32.85
C LYS A 250 21.58 -2.35 32.53
N TYR A 251 21.81 -3.60 32.11
CA TYR A 251 23.14 -4.07 31.72
C TYR A 251 23.65 -3.29 30.47
N HIS A 252 22.77 -2.96 29.54
CA HIS A 252 23.10 -2.22 28.32
C HIS A 252 23.09 -0.70 28.52
N PHE A 253 22.51 -0.17 29.58
CA PHE A 253 22.43 1.27 29.84
C PHE A 253 23.67 1.75 30.60
#